data_8479418f7ad45ce1781b7a1f28675460
#
_entry.id   8479418f7ad45ce1781b7a1f28675460
#
_cell.length_a   1.000
_cell.length_b   1.000
_cell.length_c   1.000
_cell.angle_alpha   90.00
_cell.angle_beta   90.00
_cell.angle_gamma   90.00
#
_symmetry.space_group_name_H-M   'P 1'
#
loop_
_entity.id
_entity.type
_entity.pdbx_description
1 polymer ?
#
loop_
_entity_poly.entity_id
_entity_poly.type
_entity_poly.pdbx_seq_one_letter_code
_entity_poly.pdbx_strand_id
1 'polypeptide(L)'
;MSAIRSLLNGILVAALGLAWASAASGQVSRAAVSLDRFYFFCPNAITQSFPTTGVAQTTWLICWHEVAGYNSIANPNGLVIGPIYFRKAPGAPFVRVLWDMRVSDYFVPYHPGSPRYYDLSAFNFQLTSVTSADCPACQGGGPISPHVCKEVRDRGLMWKDYGGVRRGEELILWGAIDADNYRYIQEYTLRDDGVVIGRMGATGQNLPGAELITHVHNAIWRIDIDVDGVINSTSWLQHVEDPNNVAGTATDTNTPLATAQGLVWGARTHDALEVTNPAFKNAQGHYSGYRLMPLVTGGGLTKHYETFTQNEFWITPYNPGQFAAKYLPTYVAPHPSVANTDLVLWYKGSLHHQPRDEDGAYGSNGLWVGTAHVMWTGFMLMPHDLFDCSPFYKPCP
;
A
#
# COMPACT_ATOMS: atom_id res chain seq x y z
N MET A 1 -31.63 -5.44 -2.64
CA MET A 1 -30.60 -4.76 -1.85
C MET A 1 -30.07 -3.47 -2.49
N SER A 2 -30.38 -3.19 -3.76
CA SER A 2 -29.96 -1.95 -4.50
C SER A 2 -30.73 -0.68 -4.10
N ALA A 3 -31.96 -0.79 -3.62
CA ALA A 3 -32.84 0.35 -3.32
C ALA A 3 -32.51 1.10 -2.00
N ILE A 4 -31.85 0.46 -1.06
CA ILE A 4 -31.55 1.06 0.25
C ILE A 4 -30.33 1.99 0.19
N ARG A 5 -29.37 1.74 -0.70
CA ARG A 5 -28.21 2.64 -0.89
C ARG A 5 -28.57 3.98 -1.53
N SER A 6 -29.59 4.00 -2.39
CA SER A 6 -30.05 5.23 -3.05
C SER A 6 -30.76 6.20 -2.10
N LEU A 7 -31.42 5.69 -1.07
CA LEU A 7 -32.09 6.56 -0.07
C LEU A 7 -31.13 7.22 0.91
N LEU A 8 -30.05 6.55 1.27
CA LEU A 8 -29.06 7.12 2.21
C LEU A 8 -28.20 8.22 1.56
N ASN A 9 -27.93 8.13 0.27
CA ASN A 9 -27.22 9.19 -0.46
C ASN A 9 -28.09 10.46 -0.68
N GLY A 10 -29.39 10.31 -0.79
CA GLY A 10 -30.31 11.44 -0.99
C GLY A 10 -30.51 12.31 0.26
N ILE A 11 -30.37 11.75 1.44
CA ILE A 11 -30.59 12.48 2.71
C ILE A 11 -29.33 13.25 3.15
N LEU A 12 -28.14 12.81 2.72
CA LEU A 12 -26.89 13.50 3.10
C LEU A 12 -26.62 14.76 2.24
N VAL A 13 -27.16 14.82 1.02
CA VAL A 13 -27.00 15.99 0.13
C VAL A 13 -27.92 17.16 0.52
N ALA A 14 -29.06 16.89 1.13
CA ALA A 14 -30.01 17.95 1.54
C ALA A 14 -29.62 18.70 2.81
N ALA A 15 -28.69 18.18 3.63
CA ALA A 15 -28.25 18.83 4.87
C ALA A 15 -27.01 19.74 4.69
N LEU A 16 -26.41 19.80 3.50
CA LEU A 16 -25.19 20.58 3.19
C LEU A 16 -25.48 21.89 2.43
N GLY A 17 -26.74 22.20 2.17
CA GLY A 17 -27.14 23.30 1.28
C GLY A 17 -27.34 24.68 1.94
N LEU A 18 -27.09 24.89 3.22
CA LEU A 18 -27.47 26.14 3.94
C LEU A 18 -26.38 26.79 4.80
N ALA A 19 -25.12 26.66 4.45
CA ALA A 19 -24.02 27.36 5.13
C ALA A 19 -23.05 28.04 4.15
N TRP A 20 -23.59 28.89 3.25
CA TRP A 20 -22.77 29.82 2.47
C TRP A 20 -23.16 31.25 2.82
N ALA A 21 -22.55 31.79 3.88
CA ALA A 21 -22.37 33.23 4.07
C ALA A 21 -21.45 33.47 5.27
N SER A 22 -20.18 33.59 5.04
CA SER A 22 -19.27 34.58 5.64
C SER A 22 -17.82 34.15 5.39
N ALA A 23 -17.16 34.88 4.52
CA ALA A 23 -15.73 34.75 4.31
C ALA A 23 -14.98 35.32 5.52
N ALA A 24 -14.70 34.49 6.49
CA ALA A 24 -13.59 34.65 7.40
C ALA A 24 -12.68 33.44 7.15
N SER A 25 -11.38 33.65 7.07
CA SER A 25 -10.33 32.65 6.89
C SER A 25 -10.34 31.61 8.01
N GLY A 26 -11.37 30.77 8.04
CA GLY A 26 -11.49 29.67 8.97
C GLY A 26 -10.88 28.42 8.33
N GLN A 27 -9.82 27.89 8.94
CA GLN A 27 -9.38 26.52 8.68
C GLN A 27 -10.59 25.60 8.73
N VAL A 28 -10.84 24.87 7.65
CA VAL A 28 -11.86 23.81 7.64
C VAL A 28 -11.46 22.81 8.72
N SER A 29 -12.28 22.69 9.77
CA SER A 29 -11.97 21.73 10.83
C SER A 29 -12.07 20.30 10.29
N ARG A 30 -11.03 19.51 10.50
CA ARG A 30 -11.05 18.08 10.20
C ARG A 30 -12.21 17.42 10.92
N ALA A 31 -13.04 16.69 10.18
CA ALA A 31 -14.13 15.93 10.79
C ALA A 31 -13.52 14.87 11.73
N ALA A 32 -13.79 14.95 13.01
CA ALA A 32 -13.33 13.98 13.98
C ALA A 32 -14.01 12.63 13.70
N VAL A 33 -13.21 11.61 13.45
CA VAL A 33 -13.70 10.22 13.40
C VAL A 33 -14.01 9.82 14.84
N SER A 34 -15.29 9.55 15.17
CA SER A 34 -15.60 8.95 16.46
C SER A 34 -15.19 7.48 16.46
N LEU A 35 -14.52 7.04 17.51
CA LEU A 35 -14.10 5.65 17.68
C LEU A 35 -15.29 4.69 17.58
N ASP A 36 -16.43 5.02 18.23
CA ASP A 36 -17.64 4.20 18.21
C ASP A 36 -18.15 3.98 16.78
N ARG A 37 -18.12 5.02 15.95
CA ARG A 37 -18.52 4.93 14.56
C ARG A 37 -17.55 4.07 13.74
N PHE A 38 -16.25 4.21 14.00
CA PHE A 38 -15.23 3.36 13.34
C PHE A 38 -15.46 1.88 13.65
N TYR A 39 -15.59 1.51 14.92
CA TYR A 39 -15.83 0.12 15.33
C TYR A 39 -17.17 -0.44 14.84
N PHE A 40 -18.18 0.40 14.67
CA PHE A 40 -19.46 -0.01 14.13
C PHE A 40 -19.36 -0.49 12.68
N PHE A 41 -18.52 0.17 11.87
CA PHE A 41 -18.35 -0.18 10.45
C PHE A 41 -17.20 -1.15 10.17
N CYS A 42 -16.37 -1.42 11.16
CA CYS A 42 -15.20 -2.29 11.03
C CYS A 42 -15.24 -3.42 12.07
N PRO A 43 -15.80 -4.59 11.73
CA PRO A 43 -15.87 -5.71 12.66
C PRO A 43 -14.49 -6.27 13.07
N ASN A 44 -13.48 -6.12 12.20
CA ASN A 44 -12.11 -6.55 12.45
C ASN A 44 -11.19 -5.34 12.64
N ALA A 45 -11.48 -4.54 13.67
CA ALA A 45 -10.73 -3.33 13.96
C ALA A 45 -9.53 -3.61 14.88
N ILE A 46 -8.42 -2.93 14.59
CA ILE A 46 -7.23 -2.89 15.45
C ILE A 46 -6.96 -1.43 15.82
N THR A 47 -6.76 -1.20 17.12
CA THR A 47 -6.15 0.04 17.60
C THR A 47 -4.75 -0.29 18.09
N GLN A 48 -3.75 0.37 17.50
CA GLN A 48 -2.36 0.21 17.89
C GLN A 48 -1.75 1.57 18.22
N SER A 49 -1.31 1.71 19.47
CA SER A 49 -0.62 2.92 19.94
C SER A 49 0.87 2.66 20.11
N PHE A 50 1.69 3.69 19.87
CA PHE A 50 3.13 3.65 20.01
C PHE A 50 3.64 4.82 20.87
N PRO A 51 4.70 4.63 21.68
CA PRO A 51 5.31 3.34 21.96
C PRO A 51 4.34 2.39 22.67
N THR A 52 4.59 1.09 22.57
CA THR A 52 3.77 0.06 23.22
C THR A 52 3.93 0.06 24.76
N THR A 53 5.02 0.64 25.24
CA THR A 53 5.31 0.82 26.65
C THR A 53 5.42 2.31 26.98
N GLY A 54 4.89 2.71 28.15
CA GLY A 54 4.89 4.12 28.57
C GLY A 54 3.72 4.93 28.02
N VAL A 55 3.91 6.23 27.82
CA VAL A 55 2.85 7.12 27.34
C VAL A 55 2.78 7.06 25.82
N ALA A 56 1.65 6.59 25.29
CA ALA A 56 1.39 6.54 23.86
C ALA A 56 1.49 7.93 23.23
N GLN A 57 2.19 8.02 22.12
CA GLN A 57 2.38 9.26 21.36
C GLN A 57 1.55 9.25 20.07
N THR A 58 1.62 8.15 19.31
CA THR A 58 0.92 8.01 18.05
C THR A 58 -0.03 6.83 18.10
N THR A 59 -1.07 6.83 17.26
CA THR A 59 -2.06 5.75 17.25
C THR A 59 -2.58 5.51 15.84
N TRP A 60 -2.64 4.25 15.46
CA TRP A 60 -3.35 3.77 14.29
C TRP A 60 -4.72 3.20 14.67
N LEU A 61 -5.72 3.49 13.83
CA LEU A 61 -6.97 2.73 13.74
C LEU A 61 -6.98 2.02 12.40
N ILE A 62 -7.12 0.71 12.42
CA ILE A 62 -6.96 -0.13 11.23
C ILE A 62 -8.17 -1.03 11.10
N CYS A 63 -8.85 -0.94 9.98
CA CYS A 63 -9.78 -1.95 9.54
C CYS A 63 -9.05 -2.94 8.65
N TRP A 64 -9.37 -4.22 8.78
CA TRP A 64 -8.84 -5.25 7.91
C TRP A 64 -9.89 -6.32 7.67
N HIS A 65 -9.76 -7.05 6.58
CA HIS A 65 -10.58 -8.20 6.29
C HIS A 65 -9.90 -9.15 5.31
N GLU A 66 -10.37 -10.38 5.29
CA GLU A 66 -9.97 -11.40 4.33
C GLU A 66 -10.97 -11.43 3.19
N VAL A 67 -10.47 -11.55 1.97
CA VAL A 67 -11.27 -11.83 0.80
C VAL A 67 -11.00 -13.26 0.37
N ALA A 68 -12.06 -14.05 0.28
CA ALA A 68 -12.02 -15.43 -0.21
C ALA A 68 -13.24 -15.69 -1.10
N GLY A 69 -13.08 -16.45 -2.17
CA GLY A 69 -14.19 -16.82 -3.04
C GLY A 69 -13.87 -16.80 -4.54
N TYR A 70 -14.90 -17.06 -5.35
CA TYR A 70 -14.73 -17.35 -6.76
C TYR A 70 -14.68 -16.13 -7.69
N ASN A 71 -14.90 -14.93 -7.21
CA ASN A 71 -14.95 -13.77 -8.09
C ASN A 71 -13.64 -12.97 -8.03
N SER A 72 -12.55 -13.64 -8.30
CA SER A 72 -11.19 -13.11 -8.19
C SER A 72 -10.89 -11.91 -9.10
N ILE A 73 -11.61 -11.74 -10.21
CA ILE A 73 -11.45 -10.56 -11.08
C ILE A 73 -12.12 -9.33 -10.47
N ALA A 74 -13.31 -9.50 -9.89
CA ALA A 74 -14.05 -8.39 -9.30
C ALA A 74 -13.65 -8.08 -7.86
N ASN A 75 -13.01 -9.04 -7.17
CA ASN A 75 -12.59 -8.90 -5.79
C ASN A 75 -11.48 -9.93 -5.48
N PRO A 76 -10.22 -9.63 -5.79
CA PRO A 76 -9.10 -10.56 -5.63
C PRO A 76 -8.96 -11.05 -4.19
N ASN A 77 -8.67 -12.33 -4.04
CA ASN A 77 -8.45 -12.96 -2.73
C ASN A 77 -7.22 -12.38 -2.02
N GLY A 78 -7.24 -12.41 -0.72
CA GLY A 78 -6.11 -12.04 0.10
C GLY A 78 -6.46 -11.19 1.30
N LEU A 79 -5.43 -10.66 1.93
CA LEU A 79 -5.54 -9.73 3.03
C LEU A 79 -5.75 -8.31 2.49
N VAL A 80 -6.79 -7.65 3.00
CA VAL A 80 -7.12 -6.27 2.67
C VAL A 80 -7.03 -5.44 3.94
N ILE A 81 -6.39 -4.27 3.85
CA ILE A 81 -6.40 -3.30 4.93
C ILE A 81 -7.10 -2.01 4.49
N GLY A 82 -7.88 -1.44 5.38
CA GLY A 82 -8.60 -0.18 5.18
C GLY A 82 -10.08 -0.27 5.58
N PRO A 83 -10.66 0.89 5.94
CA PRO A 83 -10.00 2.18 6.08
C PRO A 83 -8.99 2.23 7.23
N ILE A 84 -7.93 3.01 7.05
CA ILE A 84 -6.96 3.26 8.11
C ILE A 84 -6.83 4.75 8.43
N TYR A 85 -6.63 5.04 9.71
CA TYR A 85 -6.48 6.39 10.23
C TYR A 85 -5.24 6.48 11.13
N PHE A 86 -4.56 7.60 11.08
CA PHE A 86 -3.41 7.89 11.91
C PHE A 86 -3.62 9.11 12.79
N ARG A 87 -3.16 9.04 14.03
CA ARG A 87 -3.14 10.15 14.98
C ARG A 87 -1.72 10.40 15.46
N LYS A 88 -1.20 11.60 15.23
CA LYS A 88 0.19 12.00 15.51
C LYS A 88 0.53 12.24 16.99
N ALA A 89 -0.48 12.52 17.82
CA ALA A 89 -0.29 12.83 19.24
C ALA A 89 -1.58 12.58 20.02
N PRO A 90 -1.51 12.36 21.34
CA PRO A 90 -2.69 12.32 22.19
C PRO A 90 -3.53 13.59 22.03
N GLY A 91 -4.85 13.42 21.86
CA GLY A 91 -5.77 14.54 21.66
C GLY A 91 -5.79 15.15 20.25
N ALA A 92 -4.83 14.83 19.37
CA ALA A 92 -4.90 15.24 17.98
C ALA A 92 -6.01 14.49 17.23
N PRO A 93 -6.61 15.06 16.17
CA PRO A 93 -7.57 14.34 15.35
C PRO A 93 -6.93 13.16 14.64
N PHE A 94 -7.73 12.12 14.34
CA PHE A 94 -7.35 11.07 13.42
C PHE A 94 -7.46 11.59 11.98
N VAL A 95 -6.42 11.35 11.21
CA VAL A 95 -6.34 11.65 9.77
C VAL A 95 -6.54 10.34 9.03
N ARG A 96 -7.48 10.29 8.09
CA ARG A 96 -7.63 9.14 7.20
C ARG A 96 -6.43 9.11 6.25
N VAL A 97 -5.85 7.94 6.08
CA VAL A 97 -4.67 7.72 5.21
C VAL A 97 -5.10 7.05 3.91
N LEU A 98 -5.90 6.00 4.01
CA LEU A 98 -6.45 5.30 2.86
C LEU A 98 -7.79 4.65 3.20
N TRP A 99 -8.55 4.34 2.15
CA TRP A 99 -9.81 3.63 2.27
C TRP A 99 -9.64 2.12 2.12
N ASP A 100 -8.83 1.68 1.15
CA ASP A 100 -8.65 0.25 0.83
C ASP A 100 -7.27 0.04 0.19
N MET A 101 -6.55 -0.98 0.64
CA MET A 101 -5.29 -1.40 0.03
C MET A 101 -5.22 -2.92 -0.02
N ARG A 102 -4.94 -3.43 -1.23
CA ARG A 102 -4.85 -4.87 -1.51
C ARG A 102 -3.95 -5.18 -2.68
N VAL A 103 -3.49 -6.42 -2.75
CA VAL A 103 -2.93 -6.95 -3.98
C VAL A 103 -4.05 -7.25 -4.96
N SER A 104 -3.96 -6.72 -6.17
CA SER A 104 -4.90 -6.97 -7.26
C SER A 104 -4.60 -8.27 -7.98
N ASP A 105 -3.33 -8.56 -8.21
CA ASP A 105 -2.89 -9.81 -8.82
C ASP A 105 -1.40 -10.08 -8.57
N TYR A 106 -1.01 -11.35 -8.69
CA TYR A 106 0.37 -11.79 -8.89
C TYR A 106 0.49 -12.25 -10.33
N PHE A 107 1.32 -11.56 -11.10
CA PHE A 107 1.55 -11.89 -12.49
C PHE A 107 2.95 -12.46 -12.68
N VAL A 108 3.04 -13.70 -13.15
CA VAL A 108 4.30 -14.44 -13.29
C VAL A 108 4.47 -14.96 -14.71
N PRO A 109 5.13 -14.22 -15.60
CA PRO A 109 5.54 -14.71 -16.91
C PRO A 109 6.86 -15.44 -16.79
N TYR A 110 6.90 -16.73 -17.12
CA TYR A 110 8.12 -17.50 -17.08
C TYR A 110 9.06 -17.13 -18.25
N HIS A 111 8.73 -17.48 -19.46
CA HIS A 111 9.61 -17.27 -20.61
C HIS A 111 8.78 -16.97 -21.87
N PRO A 112 9.31 -16.31 -22.92
CA PRO A 112 8.61 -16.22 -24.20
C PRO A 112 8.12 -17.59 -24.67
N GLY A 113 6.80 -17.73 -24.86
CA GLY A 113 6.14 -18.99 -25.21
C GLY A 113 5.81 -19.94 -24.05
N SER A 114 6.19 -19.63 -22.82
CA SER A 114 5.86 -20.41 -21.62
C SER A 114 4.61 -19.89 -20.90
N PRO A 115 4.11 -20.61 -19.88
CA PRO A 115 2.91 -20.20 -19.16
C PRO A 115 3.00 -18.80 -18.58
N ARG A 116 1.84 -18.13 -18.54
CA ARG A 116 1.64 -16.83 -17.92
C ARG A 116 0.59 -16.97 -16.85
N TYR A 117 1.02 -16.80 -15.61
CA TYR A 117 0.18 -17.01 -14.45
C TYR A 117 -0.38 -15.70 -13.96
N TYR A 118 -1.68 -15.68 -13.68
CA TYR A 118 -2.43 -14.64 -13.00
C TYR A 118 -3.00 -15.29 -11.74
N ASP A 119 -2.18 -15.35 -10.70
CA ASP A 119 -2.41 -16.28 -9.59
C ASP A 119 -3.67 -15.97 -8.78
N LEU A 120 -4.05 -14.72 -8.66
CA LEU A 120 -5.31 -14.36 -7.99
C LEU A 120 -6.50 -14.30 -8.94
N SER A 121 -6.33 -13.75 -10.15
CA SER A 121 -7.45 -13.49 -11.05
C SER A 121 -7.83 -14.68 -11.94
N ALA A 122 -6.94 -15.64 -12.16
CA ALA A 122 -7.20 -16.82 -12.99
C ALA A 122 -7.30 -18.12 -12.17
N PHE A 123 -6.47 -18.29 -11.15
CA PHE A 123 -6.39 -19.54 -10.38
C PHE A 123 -7.12 -19.50 -9.05
N ASN A 124 -7.56 -18.32 -8.61
CA ASN A 124 -8.32 -18.15 -7.38
C ASN A 124 -7.61 -18.69 -6.12
N PHE A 125 -6.28 -18.58 -6.06
CA PHE A 125 -5.50 -18.96 -4.89
C PHE A 125 -5.93 -18.14 -3.66
N GLN A 126 -5.84 -18.73 -2.49
CA GLN A 126 -6.39 -18.18 -1.25
C GLN A 126 -5.35 -18.14 -0.13
N LEU A 127 -5.66 -17.38 0.92
CA LEU A 127 -4.88 -17.37 2.15
C LEU A 127 -4.83 -18.76 2.78
N THR A 128 -3.65 -19.18 3.21
CA THR A 128 -3.45 -20.41 3.97
C THR A 128 -3.70 -20.19 5.46
N SER A 129 -3.99 -21.27 6.18
CA SER A 129 -4.10 -21.21 7.62
C SER A 129 -2.75 -20.92 8.27
N VAL A 130 -2.78 -20.10 9.31
CA VAL A 130 -1.65 -19.77 10.17
C VAL A 130 -1.88 -20.24 11.60
N THR A 131 -0.81 -20.57 12.28
CA THR A 131 -0.80 -21.05 13.66
C THR A 131 0.08 -20.16 14.55
N SER A 132 0.11 -20.40 15.84
CA SER A 132 1.05 -19.74 16.75
C SER A 132 2.52 -20.08 16.47
N ALA A 133 2.80 -21.15 15.72
CA ALA A 133 4.17 -21.46 15.27
C ALA A 133 4.60 -20.55 14.11
N ASP A 134 3.64 -20.20 13.24
CA ASP A 134 3.87 -19.25 12.14
C ASP A 134 3.95 -17.81 12.65
N CYS A 135 3.18 -17.53 13.70
CA CYS A 135 2.93 -16.22 14.28
C CYS A 135 3.28 -16.23 15.78
N PRO A 136 4.54 -16.22 16.16
CA PRO A 136 4.91 -16.30 17.56
C PRO A 136 4.43 -15.09 18.36
N ALA A 137 3.96 -15.33 19.57
CA ALA A 137 3.37 -14.33 20.48
C ALA A 137 4.42 -13.39 21.12
N CYS A 138 5.46 -13.00 20.41
CA CYS A 138 6.41 -12.02 20.88
C CYS A 138 5.87 -10.59 20.66
N GLN A 139 6.05 -9.74 21.65
CA GLN A 139 5.65 -8.31 21.61
C GLN A 139 4.17 -8.05 21.26
N GLY A 140 3.24 -8.89 21.79
CA GLY A 140 1.81 -8.72 21.56
C GLY A 140 1.33 -9.16 20.17
N GLY A 141 2.08 -10.03 19.52
CA GLY A 141 1.74 -10.68 18.25
C GLY A 141 0.89 -11.95 18.44
N GLY A 142 0.54 -12.58 17.34
CA GLY A 142 -0.15 -13.86 17.25
C GLY A 142 -1.17 -13.90 16.11
N PRO A 143 -1.77 -15.07 15.84
CA PRO A 143 -2.89 -15.19 14.92
C PRO A 143 -4.07 -14.34 15.42
N ILE A 144 -4.61 -13.49 14.54
CA ILE A 144 -5.83 -12.70 14.81
C ILE A 144 -7.04 -13.22 14.04
N SER A 145 -6.80 -14.14 13.11
CA SER A 145 -7.76 -14.99 12.43
C SER A 145 -7.08 -16.31 12.05
N PRO A 146 -7.82 -17.27 11.45
CA PRO A 146 -7.21 -18.50 10.93
C PRO A 146 -6.13 -18.27 9.85
N HIS A 147 -6.07 -17.09 9.21
CA HIS A 147 -5.20 -16.83 8.07
C HIS A 147 -4.34 -15.58 8.20
N VAL A 148 -4.51 -14.81 9.27
CA VAL A 148 -3.81 -13.53 9.43
C VAL A 148 -3.06 -13.47 10.74
N CYS A 149 -1.80 -13.13 10.63
CA CYS A 149 -0.90 -12.83 11.74
C CYS A 149 -0.82 -11.34 12.03
N LYS A 150 -0.74 -11.01 13.31
CA LYS A 150 -0.36 -9.70 13.82
C LYS A 150 0.98 -9.80 14.53
N GLU A 151 1.88 -8.86 14.27
CA GLU A 151 3.12 -8.71 15.02
C GLU A 151 3.33 -7.24 15.39
N VAL A 152 3.93 -6.99 16.56
CA VAL A 152 4.41 -5.67 16.94
C VAL A 152 5.89 -5.82 17.30
N ARG A 153 6.74 -5.01 16.71
CA ARG A 153 8.18 -5.16 16.93
C ARG A 153 8.93 -3.82 16.95
N ASP A 154 10.08 -3.84 17.58
CA ASP A 154 11.08 -2.78 17.47
C ASP A 154 11.64 -2.78 16.04
N ARG A 155 11.49 -1.67 15.32
CA ARG A 155 12.01 -1.49 13.96
C ARG A 155 13.45 -0.97 13.91
N GLY A 156 14.08 -0.84 15.07
CA GLY A 156 15.48 -0.45 15.17
C GLY A 156 15.69 1.05 15.35
N LEU A 157 16.91 1.47 15.01
CA LEU A 157 17.35 2.84 15.12
C LEU A 157 16.65 3.71 14.08
N MET A 158 15.97 4.77 14.52
CA MET A 158 15.41 5.79 13.64
C MET A 158 16.39 6.95 13.41
N TRP A 159 16.98 7.44 14.47
CA TRP A 159 18.04 8.45 14.41
C TRP A 159 18.90 8.43 15.67
N LYS A 160 20.09 8.97 15.55
CA LYS A 160 21.03 9.22 16.62
C LYS A 160 21.77 10.52 16.36
N ASP A 161 21.81 11.38 17.38
CA ASP A 161 22.59 12.61 17.39
C ASP A 161 23.26 12.81 18.76
N TYR A 162 23.84 14.00 18.99
CA TYR A 162 24.44 14.36 20.28
C TYR A 162 23.40 14.46 21.41
N GLY A 163 22.12 14.67 21.10
CA GLY A 163 21.02 14.82 22.05
C GLY A 163 20.39 13.50 22.46
N GLY A 164 20.69 12.41 21.77
CA GLY A 164 20.11 11.12 22.10
C GLY A 164 19.98 10.10 20.98
N VAL A 165 19.21 9.07 21.28
CA VAL A 165 18.90 7.95 20.38
C VAL A 165 17.38 7.77 20.34
N ARG A 166 16.81 7.62 19.15
CA ARG A 166 15.43 7.25 18.94
C ARG A 166 15.36 5.88 18.26
N ARG A 167 14.60 4.98 18.88
CA ARG A 167 14.16 3.72 18.30
C ARG A 167 12.69 3.86 17.91
N GLY A 168 12.28 3.12 16.90
CA GLY A 168 10.89 3.09 16.47
C GLY A 168 10.24 1.74 16.70
N GLU A 169 8.93 1.71 16.59
CA GLU A 169 8.11 0.50 16.64
C GLU A 169 7.20 0.43 15.41
N GLU A 170 6.82 -0.78 15.05
CA GLU A 170 5.92 -1.03 13.92
C GLU A 170 4.95 -2.17 14.22
N LEU A 171 3.73 -2.01 13.70
CA LEU A 171 2.73 -3.08 13.62
C LEU A 171 2.79 -3.70 12.25
N ILE A 172 2.76 -5.03 12.20
CA ILE A 172 2.73 -5.81 10.96
C ILE A 172 1.50 -6.70 10.97
N LEU A 173 0.79 -6.68 9.85
CA LEU A 173 -0.27 -7.62 9.51
C LEU A 173 0.15 -8.40 8.28
N TRP A 174 0.09 -9.71 8.34
CA TRP A 174 0.46 -10.53 7.19
C TRP A 174 -0.37 -11.81 7.08
N GLY A 175 -0.50 -12.30 5.85
CA GLY A 175 -1.04 -13.60 5.51
C GLY A 175 -0.30 -14.17 4.31
N ALA A 176 -0.38 -15.48 4.10
CA ALA A 176 0.28 -16.14 2.98
C ALA A 176 -0.74 -16.75 2.02
N ILE A 177 -0.57 -16.50 0.73
CA ILE A 177 -1.33 -17.15 -0.36
C ILE A 177 -0.61 -18.42 -0.77
N ASP A 178 -1.35 -19.53 -0.83
CA ASP A 178 -0.89 -20.77 -1.43
C ASP A 178 -1.12 -20.73 -2.94
N ALA A 179 -0.05 -20.58 -3.69
CA ALA A 179 -0.05 -20.57 -5.15
C ALA A 179 0.65 -21.82 -5.71
N ASP A 180 0.31 -23.00 -5.16
CA ASP A 180 0.83 -24.30 -5.54
C ASP A 180 2.34 -24.42 -5.28
N ASN A 181 3.18 -24.18 -6.28
CA ASN A 181 4.64 -24.23 -6.15
C ASN A 181 5.25 -23.00 -5.48
N TYR A 182 4.45 -21.95 -5.22
CA TYR A 182 4.86 -20.74 -4.51
C TYR A 182 3.99 -20.42 -3.30
N ARG A 183 4.58 -19.68 -2.37
CA ARG A 183 3.89 -19.00 -1.27
C ARG A 183 4.14 -17.52 -1.39
N TYR A 184 3.08 -16.72 -1.47
CA TYR A 184 3.16 -15.26 -1.49
C TYR A 184 2.75 -14.70 -0.15
N ILE A 185 3.68 -14.04 0.53
CA ILE A 185 3.42 -13.38 1.79
C ILE A 185 2.92 -11.97 1.49
N GLN A 186 1.67 -11.69 1.81
CA GLN A 186 1.11 -10.33 1.78
C GLN A 186 1.36 -9.70 3.13
N GLU A 187 2.14 -8.64 3.17
CA GLU A 187 2.51 -7.98 4.40
C GLU A 187 2.22 -6.48 4.33
N TYR A 188 1.61 -5.96 5.39
CA TYR A 188 1.36 -4.55 5.59
C TYR A 188 1.94 -4.10 6.92
N THR A 189 2.83 -3.11 6.87
CA THR A 189 3.51 -2.56 8.03
C THR A 189 3.05 -1.13 8.28
N LEU A 190 2.66 -0.82 9.53
CA LEU A 190 2.25 0.50 9.97
C LEU A 190 3.23 0.98 11.06
N ARG A 191 3.93 2.07 10.80
CA ARG A 191 4.98 2.58 11.66
C ARG A 191 4.51 3.67 12.59
N ASP A 192 5.22 3.85 13.67
CA ASP A 192 4.97 4.88 14.68
C ASP A 192 5.11 6.33 14.17
N ASP A 193 5.73 6.53 13.00
CA ASP A 193 5.89 7.83 12.31
C ASP A 193 4.84 8.11 11.24
N GLY A 194 3.84 7.26 11.09
CA GLY A 194 2.78 7.43 10.10
C GLY A 194 3.06 6.79 8.74
N VAL A 195 4.21 6.15 8.57
CA VAL A 195 4.55 5.41 7.34
C VAL A 195 3.74 4.12 7.25
N VAL A 196 3.23 3.83 6.05
CA VAL A 196 2.60 2.54 5.69
C VAL A 196 3.44 1.87 4.63
N ILE A 197 3.71 0.57 4.80
CA ILE A 197 4.44 -0.23 3.81
C ILE A 197 3.56 -1.38 3.37
N GLY A 198 3.44 -1.55 2.05
CA GLY A 198 2.90 -2.76 1.44
C GLY A 198 4.03 -3.54 0.78
N ARG A 199 4.19 -4.81 1.14
CA ARG A 199 5.18 -5.65 0.48
C ARG A 199 4.68 -7.06 0.22
N MET A 200 5.29 -7.69 -0.78
CA MET A 200 5.07 -9.09 -1.14
C MET A 200 6.38 -9.84 -1.00
N GLY A 201 6.33 -10.92 -0.23
CA GLY A 201 7.39 -11.93 -0.21
C GLY A 201 6.99 -13.10 -1.10
N ALA A 202 7.91 -13.60 -1.90
CA ALA A 202 7.73 -14.83 -2.65
C ALA A 202 8.78 -15.86 -2.23
N THR A 203 8.33 -17.06 -1.91
CA THR A 203 9.18 -18.22 -1.67
C THR A 203 8.55 -19.43 -2.32
N GLY A 204 9.36 -20.33 -2.85
CA GLY A 204 8.87 -21.49 -3.54
C GLY A 204 9.90 -22.07 -4.46
N GLN A 205 9.45 -22.88 -5.41
CA GLN A 205 10.30 -23.54 -6.37
C GLN A 205 9.74 -23.36 -7.79
N ASN A 206 10.62 -23.35 -8.78
CA ASN A 206 10.21 -23.37 -10.17
C ASN A 206 9.37 -24.61 -10.49
N LEU A 207 8.51 -24.48 -11.49
CA LEU A 207 7.69 -25.59 -11.98
C LEU A 207 8.57 -26.76 -12.42
N PRO A 208 8.10 -28.01 -12.23
CA PRO A 208 8.76 -29.18 -12.78
C PRO A 208 8.98 -29.05 -14.30
N GLY A 209 10.21 -29.29 -14.75
CA GLY A 209 10.63 -29.09 -16.13
C GLY A 209 11.02 -27.64 -16.48
N ALA A 210 10.94 -26.72 -15.53
CA ALA A 210 11.35 -25.32 -15.65
C ALA A 210 12.30 -24.88 -14.52
N GLU A 211 12.95 -25.82 -13.87
CA GLU A 211 13.73 -25.63 -12.64
C GLU A 211 14.85 -24.60 -12.79
N LEU A 212 15.41 -24.49 -13.98
CA LEU A 212 16.51 -23.55 -14.28
C LEU A 212 16.05 -22.26 -14.96
N ILE A 213 14.74 -22.05 -15.11
CA ILE A 213 14.23 -20.86 -15.78
C ILE A 213 14.17 -19.69 -14.81
N THR A 214 14.99 -18.69 -15.09
CA THR A 214 14.92 -17.38 -14.47
C THR A 214 13.66 -16.65 -14.88
N HIS A 215 12.92 -16.08 -13.92
CA HIS A 215 11.67 -15.38 -14.18
C HIS A 215 11.41 -14.27 -13.16
N VAL A 216 10.33 -13.51 -13.36
CA VAL A 216 9.98 -12.37 -12.53
C VAL A 216 8.58 -12.54 -11.97
N HIS A 217 8.45 -12.34 -10.66
CA HIS A 217 7.15 -12.22 -10.03
C HIS A 217 6.77 -10.74 -9.93
N ASN A 218 5.58 -10.39 -10.35
CA ASN A 218 5.03 -9.04 -10.27
C ASN A 218 3.85 -9.04 -9.32
N ALA A 219 3.92 -8.25 -8.27
CA ALA A 219 2.75 -7.94 -7.44
C ALA A 219 2.19 -6.60 -7.87
N ILE A 220 0.90 -6.55 -8.12
CA ILE A 220 0.21 -5.32 -8.49
C ILE A 220 -0.75 -4.95 -7.36
N TRP A 221 -0.45 -3.85 -6.68
CA TRP A 221 -1.34 -3.32 -5.64
C TRP A 221 -2.33 -2.33 -6.20
N ARG A 222 -3.55 -2.38 -5.65
CA ARG A 222 -4.56 -1.34 -5.73
C ARG A 222 -4.61 -0.60 -4.40
N ILE A 223 -4.43 0.70 -4.43
CA ILE A 223 -4.33 1.57 -3.26
C ILE A 223 -5.36 2.69 -3.42
N ASP A 224 -6.46 2.56 -2.73
CA ASP A 224 -7.53 3.56 -2.68
C ASP A 224 -7.16 4.57 -1.61
N ILE A 225 -6.47 5.62 -2.03
CA ILE A 225 -5.83 6.57 -1.14
C ILE A 225 -6.76 7.75 -0.83
N ASP A 226 -6.93 8.03 0.46
CA ASP A 226 -7.89 9.01 0.98
C ASP A 226 -7.21 9.93 2.00
N VAL A 227 -6.22 10.69 1.57
CA VAL A 227 -5.50 11.58 2.48
C VAL A 227 -6.43 12.63 3.05
N ASP A 228 -6.83 12.44 4.31
CA ASP A 228 -7.71 13.36 5.07
C ASP A 228 -9.06 13.65 4.37
N GLY A 229 -9.50 12.73 3.50
CA GLY A 229 -10.76 12.79 2.75
C GLY A 229 -10.63 12.18 1.36
N VAL A 230 -11.77 12.01 0.67
CA VAL A 230 -11.86 11.34 -0.64
C VAL A 230 -11.38 12.20 -1.81
N ILE A 231 -11.31 13.53 -1.64
CA ILE A 231 -10.93 14.44 -2.71
C ILE A 231 -9.44 14.75 -2.62
N ASN A 232 -8.71 14.18 -3.56
CA ASN A 232 -7.26 14.31 -3.60
C ASN A 232 -6.77 14.74 -4.99
N SER A 233 -5.54 15.19 -5.06
CA SER A 233 -4.80 15.47 -6.29
C SER A 233 -3.46 14.76 -6.24
N THR A 234 -2.89 14.49 -7.39
CA THR A 234 -1.60 13.79 -7.45
C THR A 234 -0.63 14.47 -8.39
N SER A 235 0.64 14.30 -8.08
CA SER A 235 1.76 14.78 -8.86
C SER A 235 2.81 13.69 -9.05
N TRP A 236 3.50 13.75 -10.19
CA TRP A 236 4.68 12.95 -10.46
C TRP A 236 5.92 13.71 -10.04
N LEU A 237 6.62 13.18 -9.05
CA LEU A 237 7.88 13.73 -8.57
C LEU A 237 9.03 12.98 -9.22
N GLN A 238 10.01 13.73 -9.73
CA GLN A 238 11.22 13.15 -10.28
C GLN A 238 12.44 13.94 -9.79
N HIS A 239 13.39 13.22 -9.24
CA HIS A 239 14.70 13.76 -8.87
C HIS A 239 15.75 13.21 -9.83
N VAL A 240 16.48 14.09 -10.48
CA VAL A 240 17.53 13.75 -11.45
C VAL A 240 18.86 14.30 -10.97
N GLU A 241 19.79 13.41 -10.65
CA GLU A 241 21.18 13.75 -10.46
C GLU A 241 21.87 13.90 -11.81
N ASP A 242 22.61 14.98 -12.04
CA ASP A 242 23.47 15.10 -13.21
C ASP A 242 24.81 14.37 -12.97
N PRO A 243 25.04 13.21 -13.58
CA PRO A 243 26.24 12.43 -13.35
C PRO A 243 27.52 13.12 -13.87
N ASN A 244 27.38 14.16 -14.71
CA ASN A 244 28.48 14.95 -15.22
C ASN A 244 28.71 16.24 -14.42
N ASN A 245 27.90 16.47 -13.40
CA ASN A 245 27.92 17.70 -12.65
C ASN A 245 28.80 17.60 -11.42
N VAL A 246 30.01 18.09 -11.55
CA VAL A 246 30.99 18.15 -10.46
C VAL A 246 30.54 19.09 -9.32
N ALA A 247 29.60 19.98 -9.57
CA ALA A 247 29.03 20.90 -8.57
C ALA A 247 27.81 20.32 -7.82
N GLY A 248 27.36 19.09 -8.15
CA GLY A 248 26.24 18.44 -7.44
C GLY A 248 24.90 19.11 -7.67
N THR A 249 24.61 19.59 -8.89
CA THR A 249 23.27 20.09 -9.20
C THR A 249 22.33 18.90 -9.48
N ALA A 250 21.24 18.84 -8.75
CA ALA A 250 20.11 17.98 -9.04
C ALA A 250 18.97 18.81 -9.63
N THR A 251 18.13 18.20 -10.41
CA THR A 251 16.89 18.80 -10.89
C THR A 251 15.71 18.06 -10.29
N ASP A 252 14.92 18.79 -9.52
CA ASP A 252 13.64 18.30 -9.00
C ASP A 252 12.52 18.82 -9.88
N THR A 253 11.65 17.92 -10.32
CA THR A 253 10.42 18.28 -11.01
C THR A 253 9.21 17.73 -10.26
N ASN A 254 8.15 18.53 -10.20
CA ASN A 254 6.86 18.16 -9.65
C ASN A 254 5.81 18.44 -10.73
N THR A 255 5.31 17.38 -11.38
CA THR A 255 4.36 17.48 -12.49
C THR A 255 2.97 17.09 -12.03
N PRO A 256 2.02 18.02 -11.86
CA PRO A 256 0.64 17.70 -11.56
C PRO A 256 0.02 16.80 -12.63
N LEU A 257 -0.71 15.78 -12.20
CA LEU A 257 -1.40 14.85 -13.09
C LEU A 257 -2.88 15.22 -13.16
N ALA A 258 -3.35 15.51 -14.36
CA ALA A 258 -4.72 15.92 -14.59
C ALA A 258 -5.65 14.78 -15.02
N THR A 259 -5.09 13.75 -15.66
CA THR A 259 -5.85 12.64 -16.25
C THR A 259 -5.27 11.29 -15.87
N ALA A 260 -6.13 10.28 -15.85
CA ALA A 260 -5.74 8.89 -15.61
C ALA A 260 -4.71 8.42 -16.65
N GLN A 261 -3.66 7.78 -16.16
CA GLN A 261 -2.54 7.34 -16.99
C GLN A 261 -1.66 6.31 -16.30
N GLY A 262 -0.79 5.66 -17.09
CA GLY A 262 0.34 4.88 -16.58
C GLY A 262 1.62 5.70 -16.66
N LEU A 263 2.52 5.47 -15.71
CA LEU A 263 3.80 6.14 -15.57
C LEU A 263 4.93 5.11 -15.46
N VAL A 264 6.01 5.40 -16.15
CA VAL A 264 7.20 4.55 -16.18
C VAL A 264 8.21 5.09 -15.17
N TRP A 265 8.72 4.22 -14.31
CA TRP A 265 9.86 4.54 -13.47
C TRP A 265 11.08 4.85 -14.34
N GLY A 266 11.70 6.00 -14.11
CA GLY A 266 12.92 6.39 -14.79
C GLY A 266 14.13 5.58 -14.31
N ALA A 267 14.93 5.06 -15.25
CA ALA A 267 16.14 4.31 -14.91
C ALA A 267 17.24 5.19 -14.28
N ARG A 268 17.11 6.50 -14.37
CA ARG A 268 18.09 7.51 -13.88
C ARG A 268 17.46 8.55 -12.97
N THR A 269 16.21 8.37 -12.58
CA THR A 269 15.47 9.28 -11.74
C THR A 269 15.05 8.58 -10.45
N HIS A 270 14.96 9.33 -9.38
CA HIS A 270 14.31 8.87 -8.17
C HIS A 270 12.88 9.37 -8.20
N ASP A 271 11.95 8.47 -8.54
CA ASP A 271 10.58 8.83 -8.83
C ASP A 271 9.64 8.50 -7.64
N ALA A 272 8.59 9.30 -7.49
CA ALA A 272 7.52 9.06 -6.53
C ALA A 272 6.19 9.62 -7.04
N LEU A 273 5.07 9.04 -6.59
CA LEU A 273 3.76 9.68 -6.71
C LEU A 273 3.44 10.39 -5.40
N GLU A 274 3.18 11.68 -5.46
CA GLU A 274 2.66 12.45 -4.35
C GLU A 274 1.15 12.58 -4.47
N VAL A 275 0.44 12.34 -3.38
CA VAL A 275 -1.00 12.58 -3.27
C VAL A 275 -1.23 13.59 -2.17
N THR A 276 -1.96 14.65 -2.47
CA THR A 276 -2.26 15.73 -1.53
C THR A 276 -3.76 15.99 -1.44
N ASN A 277 -4.21 16.42 -0.27
CA ASN A 277 -5.56 16.92 -0.09
C ASN A 277 -5.59 18.44 -0.28
N PRO A 278 -6.29 18.96 -1.30
CA PRO A 278 -6.32 20.40 -1.58
C PRO A 278 -7.09 21.22 -0.55
N ALA A 279 -7.84 20.58 0.35
CA ALA A 279 -8.63 21.26 1.38
C ALA A 279 -7.88 21.48 2.68
N PHE A 280 -6.79 20.74 2.93
CA PHE A 280 -6.09 20.78 4.22
C PHE A 280 -4.62 21.16 4.05
N LYS A 281 -4.19 22.10 4.86
CA LYS A 281 -2.82 22.53 4.97
C LYS A 281 -2.31 22.35 6.40
N ASN A 282 -1.03 22.09 6.53
CA ASN A 282 -0.35 22.16 7.82
C ASN A 282 -0.14 23.62 8.25
N ALA A 283 0.42 23.84 9.43
CA ALA A 283 0.66 25.20 9.98
C ALA A 283 1.66 26.00 9.13
N GLN A 284 2.52 25.35 8.37
CA GLN A 284 3.46 25.98 7.44
C GLN A 284 2.84 26.36 6.09
N GLY A 285 1.56 26.00 5.88
CA GLY A 285 0.80 26.33 4.67
C GLY A 285 0.95 25.32 3.52
N HIS A 286 1.57 24.17 3.76
CA HIS A 286 1.73 23.11 2.78
C HIS A 286 0.52 22.15 2.82
N TYR A 287 0.13 21.61 1.67
CA TYR A 287 -0.97 20.64 1.58
C TYR A 287 -0.59 19.31 2.22
N SER A 288 -1.50 18.78 3.03
CA SER A 288 -1.34 17.44 3.64
C SER A 288 -1.29 16.36 2.59
N GLY A 289 -0.32 15.47 2.66
CA GLY A 289 -0.09 14.46 1.64
C GLY A 289 0.61 13.19 2.11
N TYR A 290 0.73 12.30 1.15
CA TYR A 290 1.54 11.08 1.20
C TYR A 290 2.28 10.90 -0.12
N ARG A 291 3.49 10.34 -0.04
CA ARG A 291 4.27 9.91 -1.20
C ARG A 291 4.32 8.41 -1.30
N LEU A 292 3.96 7.87 -2.46
CA LEU A 292 4.19 6.46 -2.79
C LEU A 292 5.58 6.33 -3.42
N MET A 293 6.43 5.55 -2.75
CA MET A 293 7.81 5.31 -3.12
C MET A 293 8.07 3.80 -3.21
N PRO A 294 8.68 3.30 -4.28
CA PRO A 294 9.09 1.91 -4.35
C PRO A 294 10.17 1.56 -3.31
N LEU A 295 10.12 0.32 -2.82
CA LEU A 295 11.16 -0.22 -1.94
C LEU A 295 12.31 -0.85 -2.72
N VAL A 296 12.06 -1.26 -3.96
CA VAL A 296 13.04 -1.91 -4.83
C VAL A 296 13.18 -1.09 -6.11
N THR A 297 14.41 -0.73 -6.44
CA THR A 297 14.76 -0.03 -7.67
C THR A 297 14.92 -0.99 -8.84
N GLY A 298 14.86 -0.48 -10.07
CA GLY A 298 15.09 -1.29 -11.28
C GLY A 298 13.83 -1.95 -11.85
N GLY A 299 12.65 -1.63 -11.36
CA GLY A 299 11.37 -2.16 -11.86
C GLY A 299 11.13 -1.94 -13.35
N GLY A 300 11.68 -0.88 -13.93
CA GLY A 300 11.62 -0.59 -15.36
C GLY A 300 12.22 -1.67 -16.27
N LEU A 301 13.03 -2.57 -15.71
CA LEU A 301 13.62 -3.69 -16.44
C LEU A 301 12.69 -4.93 -16.50
N THR A 302 11.57 -4.91 -15.78
CA THR A 302 10.66 -6.06 -15.64
C THR A 302 9.40 -5.89 -16.49
N LYS A 303 9.50 -5.22 -17.62
CA LYS A 303 8.41 -5.05 -18.57
C LYS A 303 8.23 -6.30 -19.43
N HIS A 304 6.97 -6.68 -19.61
CA HIS A 304 6.56 -7.76 -20.48
C HIS A 304 5.67 -7.21 -21.60
N TYR A 305 5.30 -8.03 -22.58
CA TYR A 305 4.47 -7.55 -23.68
C TYR A 305 3.01 -7.22 -23.26
N GLU A 306 2.56 -7.73 -22.11
CA GLU A 306 1.27 -7.35 -21.54
C GLU A 306 1.26 -5.86 -21.17
N THR A 307 0.34 -5.12 -21.76
CA THR A 307 0.35 -3.65 -21.70
C THR A 307 0.27 -3.08 -20.29
N PHE A 308 -0.41 -3.77 -19.37
CA PHE A 308 -0.48 -3.34 -17.97
C PHE A 308 0.86 -3.45 -17.22
N THR A 309 1.82 -4.24 -17.75
CA THR A 309 3.17 -4.37 -17.16
C THR A 309 4.14 -3.29 -17.63
N GLN A 310 3.77 -2.49 -18.65
CA GLN A 310 4.66 -1.49 -19.25
C GLN A 310 4.91 -0.28 -18.35
N ASN A 311 4.10 -0.11 -17.31
CA ASN A 311 4.24 0.97 -16.34
C ASN A 311 4.37 0.40 -14.94
N GLU A 312 5.14 1.07 -14.09
CA GLU A 312 5.27 0.72 -12.68
C GLU A 312 4.17 1.35 -11.85
N PHE A 313 3.68 2.52 -12.25
CA PHE A 313 2.61 3.24 -11.59
C PHE A 313 1.45 3.47 -12.55
N TRP A 314 0.24 3.43 -11.99
CA TRP A 314 -0.97 3.85 -12.68
C TRP A 314 -1.81 4.68 -11.73
N ILE A 315 -2.57 5.60 -12.30
CA ILE A 315 -3.52 6.40 -11.55
C ILE A 315 -4.87 6.39 -12.27
N THR A 316 -5.91 6.16 -11.50
CA THR A 316 -7.30 6.15 -11.98
C THR A 316 -8.18 6.91 -10.99
N PRO A 317 -9.32 7.47 -11.40
CA PRO A 317 -10.36 7.81 -10.45
C PRO A 317 -10.92 6.54 -9.82
N TYR A 318 -11.49 6.66 -8.64
CA TYR A 318 -12.14 5.54 -7.96
C TYR A 318 -13.31 5.00 -8.79
N ASN A 319 -13.37 3.68 -8.89
CA ASN A 319 -14.51 2.96 -9.45
C ASN A 319 -14.67 1.63 -8.70
N PRO A 320 -15.84 1.36 -8.09
CA PRO A 320 -16.07 0.17 -7.26
C PRO A 320 -16.04 -1.15 -8.04
N GLY A 321 -16.06 -1.10 -9.40
CA GLY A 321 -15.95 -2.29 -10.25
C GLY A 321 -14.53 -2.55 -10.79
N GLN A 322 -13.56 -1.71 -10.48
CA GLN A 322 -12.20 -1.81 -11.03
C GLN A 322 -11.24 -2.40 -10.00
N PHE A 323 -10.99 -3.69 -10.09
CA PHE A 323 -10.04 -4.41 -9.25
C PHE A 323 -8.95 -5.16 -10.04
N ALA A 324 -9.20 -5.52 -11.30
CA ALA A 324 -8.28 -6.35 -12.06
C ALA A 324 -7.19 -5.54 -12.76
N ALA A 325 -5.95 -5.73 -12.35
CA ALA A 325 -4.79 -5.03 -12.89
C ALA A 325 -4.60 -5.18 -14.40
N LYS A 326 -4.95 -6.34 -14.96
CA LYS A 326 -4.83 -6.59 -16.41
C LYS A 326 -5.66 -5.63 -17.28
N TYR A 327 -6.66 -4.97 -16.70
CA TYR A 327 -7.50 -3.98 -17.40
C TYR A 327 -7.06 -2.53 -17.20
N LEU A 328 -5.95 -2.27 -16.51
CA LEU A 328 -5.43 -0.91 -16.30
C LEU A 328 -5.34 -0.08 -17.59
N PRO A 329 -4.84 -0.60 -18.72
CA PRO A 329 -4.86 0.14 -19.98
C PRO A 329 -6.26 0.58 -20.41
N THR A 330 -7.26 -0.26 -20.17
CA THR A 330 -8.67 0.06 -20.48
C THR A 330 -9.25 1.10 -19.51
N TYR A 331 -8.87 1.04 -18.23
CA TYR A 331 -9.34 1.99 -17.21
C TYR A 331 -8.85 3.42 -17.49
N VAL A 332 -7.65 3.57 -18.04
CA VAL A 332 -7.07 4.88 -18.34
C VAL A 332 -7.36 5.37 -19.78
N ALA A 333 -7.77 4.49 -20.68
CA ALA A 333 -7.96 4.84 -22.10
C ALA A 333 -8.92 6.03 -22.36
N PRO A 334 -10.01 6.22 -21.57
CA PRO A 334 -10.86 7.40 -21.68
C PRO A 334 -10.22 8.69 -21.18
N HIS A 335 -9.02 8.61 -20.56
CA HIS A 335 -8.34 9.73 -19.89
C HIS A 335 -9.24 10.52 -18.92
N PRO A 336 -9.96 9.84 -18.00
CA PRO A 336 -10.81 10.53 -17.04
C PRO A 336 -9.97 11.43 -16.13
N SER A 337 -10.60 12.49 -15.59
CA SER A 337 -9.92 13.40 -14.67
C SER A 337 -9.52 12.69 -13.39
N VAL A 338 -8.31 13.01 -12.90
CA VAL A 338 -7.78 12.61 -11.58
C VAL A 338 -7.40 13.82 -10.73
N ALA A 339 -7.75 15.03 -11.17
CA ALA A 339 -7.50 16.24 -10.41
C ALA A 339 -8.69 16.53 -9.49
N ASN A 340 -8.41 16.68 -8.19
CA ASN A 340 -9.43 16.95 -7.16
C ASN A 340 -10.58 15.92 -7.19
N THR A 341 -10.25 14.65 -7.16
CA THR A 341 -11.22 13.57 -7.22
C THR A 341 -10.85 12.45 -6.27
N ASP A 342 -11.75 11.49 -6.13
CA ASP A 342 -11.48 10.22 -5.44
C ASP A 342 -10.52 9.39 -6.30
N LEU A 343 -9.37 9.00 -5.74
CA LEU A 343 -8.22 8.48 -6.47
C LEU A 343 -7.87 7.05 -6.08
N VAL A 344 -7.51 6.25 -7.07
CA VAL A 344 -6.86 4.95 -6.88
C VAL A 344 -5.48 4.97 -7.52
N LEU A 345 -4.47 4.73 -6.70
CA LEU A 345 -3.12 4.47 -7.16
C LEU A 345 -2.95 2.97 -7.40
N TRP A 346 -2.17 2.64 -8.41
CA TRP A 346 -1.75 1.27 -8.69
C TRP A 346 -0.23 1.23 -8.79
N TYR A 347 0.35 0.25 -8.15
CA TYR A 347 1.80 0.06 -8.17
C TYR A 347 2.14 -1.38 -8.53
N LYS A 348 3.04 -1.55 -9.49
CA LYS A 348 3.63 -2.82 -9.86
C LYS A 348 5.02 -2.95 -9.26
N GLY A 349 5.13 -3.75 -8.21
CA GLY A 349 6.43 -4.16 -7.67
C GLY A 349 6.85 -5.49 -8.29
N SER A 350 8.12 -5.62 -8.61
CA SER A 350 8.67 -6.82 -9.24
C SER A 350 9.84 -7.36 -8.43
N LEU A 351 9.97 -8.67 -8.41
CA LEU A 351 11.13 -9.38 -7.88
C LEU A 351 11.61 -10.42 -8.89
N HIS A 352 12.91 -10.64 -8.90
CA HIS A 352 13.57 -11.55 -9.82
C HIS A 352 13.90 -12.84 -9.09
N HIS A 353 13.40 -13.96 -9.58
CA HIS A 353 13.80 -15.27 -9.12
C HIS A 353 14.85 -15.84 -10.07
N GLN A 354 16.08 -15.87 -9.61
CA GLN A 354 17.17 -16.62 -10.24
C GLN A 354 17.32 -17.94 -9.48
N PRO A 355 17.11 -19.09 -10.14
CA PRO A 355 17.23 -20.39 -9.49
C PRO A 355 18.63 -20.63 -8.93
N ARG A 356 18.71 -21.27 -7.75
CA ARG A 356 19.94 -21.60 -7.05
C ARG A 356 19.85 -23.03 -6.53
N ASP A 357 21.00 -23.64 -6.27
CA ASP A 357 21.06 -25.02 -5.72
C ASP A 357 20.39 -25.10 -4.34
N GLU A 358 20.38 -24.00 -3.56
CA GLU A 358 19.76 -23.92 -2.25
C GLU A 358 18.23 -23.84 -2.27
N ASP A 359 17.61 -23.61 -3.40
CA ASP A 359 16.16 -23.44 -3.49
C ASP A 359 15.39 -24.76 -3.28
N GLY A 360 16.10 -25.88 -3.18
CA GLY A 360 15.51 -27.19 -2.95
C GLY A 360 15.10 -27.92 -4.21
N ALA A 361 14.56 -29.11 -4.06
CA ALA A 361 14.18 -30.00 -5.16
C ALA A 361 12.92 -30.81 -4.81
N TYR A 362 12.33 -31.44 -5.82
CA TYR A 362 11.30 -32.46 -5.56
C TYR A 362 11.93 -33.74 -5.03
N GLY A 363 11.40 -34.25 -3.94
CA GLY A 363 11.77 -35.55 -3.41
C GLY A 363 11.32 -36.70 -4.31
N SER A 364 11.81 -37.90 -4.03
CA SER A 364 11.46 -39.13 -4.76
C SER A 364 9.96 -39.45 -4.75
N ASN A 365 9.23 -38.91 -3.80
CA ASN A 365 7.78 -39.02 -3.68
C ASN A 365 6.99 -37.97 -4.48
N GLY A 366 7.68 -37.11 -5.26
CA GLY A 366 7.08 -36.02 -6.02
C GLY A 366 6.69 -34.80 -5.20
N LEU A 367 6.95 -34.80 -3.89
CA LEU A 367 6.71 -33.65 -3.03
C LEU A 367 7.92 -32.74 -3.03
N TRP A 368 7.65 -31.45 -3.00
CA TRP A 368 8.69 -30.43 -2.88
C TRP A 368 9.39 -30.51 -1.52
N VAL A 369 10.70 -30.50 -1.55
CA VAL A 369 11.56 -30.53 -0.35
C VAL A 369 12.56 -29.39 -0.44
N GLY A 370 12.48 -28.47 0.50
CA GLY A 370 13.33 -27.28 0.56
C GLY A 370 12.52 -26.00 0.51
N THR A 371 13.19 -24.88 0.69
CA THR A 371 12.60 -23.56 0.66
C THR A 371 13.53 -22.60 -0.08
N ALA A 372 13.03 -21.96 -1.11
CA ALA A 372 13.73 -20.81 -1.67
C ALA A 372 13.86 -19.70 -0.62
N HIS A 373 14.91 -18.91 -0.73
CA HIS A 373 15.02 -17.67 0.01
C HIS A 373 13.81 -16.77 -0.28
N VAL A 374 13.22 -16.20 0.75
CA VAL A 374 12.09 -15.26 0.56
C VAL A 374 12.60 -13.99 -0.11
N MET A 375 12.15 -13.76 -1.33
CA MET A 375 12.44 -12.56 -2.10
C MET A 375 11.34 -11.53 -1.82
N TRP A 376 11.69 -10.26 -1.71
CA TRP A 376 10.76 -9.18 -1.35
C TRP A 376 10.70 -8.09 -2.40
N THR A 377 9.48 -7.60 -2.64
CA THR A 377 9.21 -6.34 -3.36
C THR A 377 8.11 -5.58 -2.65
N GLY A 378 7.97 -4.29 -2.94
CA GLY A 378 6.93 -3.48 -2.33
C GLY A 378 7.14 -1.99 -2.49
N PHE A 379 6.35 -1.24 -1.74
CA PHE A 379 6.35 0.21 -1.71
C PHE A 379 6.14 0.74 -0.30
N MET A 380 6.41 2.02 -0.15
CA MET A 380 6.17 2.79 1.06
C MET A 380 5.27 3.99 0.75
N LEU A 381 4.24 4.18 1.58
CA LEU A 381 3.50 5.44 1.67
C LEU A 381 4.10 6.25 2.81
N MET A 382 4.78 7.32 2.48
CA MET A 382 5.46 8.18 3.44
C MET A 382 4.66 9.47 3.64
N PRO A 383 4.33 9.87 4.89
CA PRO A 383 3.72 11.17 5.15
C PRO A 383 4.54 12.29 4.55
N HIS A 384 3.89 13.21 3.86
CA HIS A 384 4.47 14.42 3.31
C HIS A 384 3.59 15.61 3.69
N ASP A 385 4.14 16.53 4.47
CA ASP A 385 3.44 17.71 4.99
C ASP A 385 2.11 17.42 5.72
N LEU A 386 1.91 16.13 6.12
CA LEU A 386 0.74 15.71 6.89
C LEU A 386 0.74 16.31 8.29
N PHE A 387 1.91 16.60 8.83
CA PHE A 387 2.12 17.11 10.17
C PHE A 387 2.90 18.43 10.13
N ASP A 388 2.72 19.25 11.17
CA ASP A 388 3.45 20.50 11.33
C ASP A 388 4.93 20.27 11.66
N CYS A 389 5.23 19.14 12.29
CA CYS A 389 6.57 18.66 12.60
C CYS A 389 6.54 17.15 12.80
N SER A 390 7.73 16.53 12.92
CA SER A 390 7.82 15.11 13.25
C SER A 390 6.98 14.79 14.50
N PRO A 391 6.21 13.68 14.50
CA PRO A 391 5.43 13.26 15.66
C PRO A 391 6.29 12.95 16.90
N PHE A 392 7.60 12.86 16.73
CA PHE A 392 8.57 12.56 17.79
C PHE A 392 9.21 13.80 18.41
N TYR A 393 9.13 14.96 17.76
CA TYR A 393 9.59 16.21 18.34
C TYR A 393 8.51 16.85 19.19
N LYS A 394 8.86 17.17 20.43
CA LYS A 394 7.98 17.86 21.35
C LYS A 394 8.74 18.89 22.18
N PRO A 395 8.29 20.11 22.27
CA PRO A 395 7.20 20.67 21.45
C PRO A 395 7.58 20.76 19.98
N CYS A 396 6.56 20.81 19.10
CA CYS A 396 6.79 21.27 17.72
C CYS A 396 7.35 22.69 17.78
N PRO A 397 8.37 23.02 16.97
CA PRO A 397 8.94 24.38 16.91
C PRO A 397 7.88 25.42 16.58
#